data_f31ee3a70987d622acd7be1af1f9c105
#
_entry.id   f31ee3a70987d622acd7be1af1f9c105
#
_cell.length_a   1.000
_cell.length_b   1.000
_cell.length_c   1.000
_cell.angle_alpha   90.00
_cell.angle_beta   90.00
_cell.angle_gamma   90.00
#
_symmetry.space_group_name_H-M   'P 1'
#
loop_
_entity.id
_entity.type
_entity.pdbx_description
1 polymer ?
#
loop_
_entity_poly.entity_id
_entity_poly.type
_entity_poly.pdbx_seq_one_letter_code
_entity_poly.pdbx_strand_id
1 'polypeptide(L)'
;PKERAGLYAQAEACKLGFGKSRVSHMSCKISGETVEYKVTLEDYEKACQFLLERIRKPIKRSLSDANIRLADIDEIVLVGGATKLSIVRKFVGKLFGRMPNSSVNPDEAVALGAAIQAAMKERRDEVKEVILTDVCPFTLGTEVVVEKDNSQMETGHFCPIIERNTVIPASRTQRLYTA
;
A
#
# COMPACT_ATOMS: atom_id res chain seq x y z
N PRO A 1 -19.26 -12.97 -19.91
CA PRO A 1 -19.17 -12.25 -18.63
C PRO A 1 -19.36 -13.17 -17.41
N LYS A 2 -20.37 -14.09 -17.42
CA LYS A 2 -20.66 -15.00 -16.30
C LYS A 2 -19.54 -16.00 -16.02
N GLU A 3 -18.99 -16.64 -17.04
CA GLU A 3 -17.89 -17.60 -16.90
C GLU A 3 -16.64 -16.92 -16.30
N ARG A 4 -16.31 -15.70 -16.75
CA ARG A 4 -15.21 -14.92 -16.20
C ARG A 4 -15.41 -14.60 -14.72
N ALA A 5 -16.62 -14.22 -14.32
CA ALA A 5 -16.94 -13.98 -12.90
C ALA A 5 -16.80 -15.24 -12.06
N GLY A 6 -17.27 -16.38 -12.59
CA GLY A 6 -17.09 -17.70 -11.97
C GLY A 6 -15.61 -18.06 -11.78
N LEU A 7 -14.79 -17.82 -12.80
CA LEU A 7 -13.35 -18.07 -12.72
C LEU A 7 -12.66 -17.21 -11.64
N TYR A 8 -13.00 -15.93 -11.55
CA TYR A 8 -12.46 -15.05 -10.48
C TYR A 8 -12.88 -15.53 -9.10
N ALA A 9 -14.14 -15.94 -8.91
CA ALA A 9 -14.61 -16.45 -7.63
C ALA A 9 -13.87 -17.74 -7.22
N GLN A 10 -13.59 -18.65 -8.18
CA GLN A 10 -12.81 -19.86 -7.93
C GLN A 10 -11.34 -19.54 -7.64
N ALA A 11 -10.76 -18.57 -8.32
CA ALA A 11 -9.39 -18.12 -8.05
C ALA A 11 -9.26 -17.51 -6.64
N GLU A 12 -10.25 -16.74 -6.20
CA GLU A 12 -10.29 -16.20 -4.84
C GLU A 12 -10.42 -17.32 -3.80
N ALA A 13 -11.32 -18.27 -4.01
CA ALA A 13 -11.48 -19.44 -3.14
C ALA A 13 -10.19 -20.26 -3.07
N CYS A 14 -9.53 -20.48 -4.20
CA CYS A 14 -8.25 -21.17 -4.30
C CYS A 14 -7.16 -20.44 -3.49
N LYS A 15 -7.04 -19.13 -3.64
CA LYS A 15 -6.12 -18.29 -2.89
C LYS A 15 -6.33 -18.42 -1.37
N LEU A 16 -7.57 -18.36 -0.91
CA LEU A 16 -7.91 -18.50 0.52
C LEU A 16 -7.60 -19.93 1.03
N GLY A 17 -7.72 -20.94 0.18
CA GLY A 17 -7.38 -22.34 0.48
C GLY A 17 -5.93 -22.52 0.91
N PHE A 18 -5.00 -21.71 0.42
CA PHE A 18 -3.58 -21.75 0.83
C PHE A 18 -3.31 -21.30 2.26
N GLY A 19 -4.30 -20.74 2.95
CA GLY A 19 -4.22 -20.51 4.41
C GLY A 19 -4.24 -21.80 5.23
N LYS A 20 -4.75 -22.92 4.65
CA LYS A 20 -4.94 -24.20 5.35
C LYS A 20 -4.23 -25.39 4.69
N SER A 21 -3.90 -25.30 3.41
CA SER A 21 -3.34 -26.41 2.62
C SER A 21 -2.25 -25.91 1.67
N ARG A 22 -1.30 -26.79 1.32
CA ARG A 22 -0.30 -26.54 0.27
C ARG A 22 -0.81 -26.79 -1.14
N VAL A 23 -2.02 -27.32 -1.26
CA VAL A 23 -2.68 -27.61 -2.52
C VAL A 23 -4.11 -27.09 -2.46
N SER A 24 -4.54 -26.45 -3.51
CA SER A 24 -5.91 -25.98 -3.68
C SER A 24 -6.43 -26.40 -5.07
N HIS A 25 -7.74 -26.47 -5.20
CA HIS A 25 -8.40 -26.86 -6.44
C HIS A 25 -9.30 -25.75 -6.93
N MET A 26 -9.33 -25.56 -8.23
CA MET A 26 -10.27 -24.69 -8.93
C MET A 26 -11.13 -25.54 -9.83
N SER A 27 -12.45 -25.31 -9.82
CA SER A 27 -13.38 -25.95 -10.74
C SER A 27 -14.31 -24.89 -11.32
N CYS A 28 -14.34 -24.76 -12.63
CA CYS A 28 -15.20 -23.79 -13.31
C CYS A 28 -15.77 -24.37 -14.61
N LYS A 29 -16.95 -23.86 -15.00
CA LYS A 29 -17.56 -24.19 -16.30
C LYS A 29 -17.08 -23.17 -17.34
N ILE A 30 -16.50 -23.69 -18.42
CA ILE A 30 -16.04 -22.92 -19.58
C ILE A 30 -16.65 -23.55 -20.82
N SER A 31 -17.41 -22.81 -21.60
CA SER A 31 -18.09 -23.30 -22.82
C SER A 31 -18.95 -24.56 -22.60
N GLY A 32 -19.55 -24.68 -21.42
CA GLY A 32 -20.40 -25.84 -21.06
C GLY A 32 -19.68 -27.00 -20.44
N GLU A 33 -18.36 -27.05 -20.50
CA GLU A 33 -17.51 -28.13 -19.92
C GLU A 33 -17.02 -27.71 -18.53
N THR A 34 -16.90 -28.70 -17.63
CA THR A 34 -16.29 -28.47 -16.31
C THR A 34 -14.79 -28.70 -16.42
N VAL A 35 -14.02 -27.66 -16.15
CA VAL A 35 -12.56 -27.71 -16.11
C VAL A 35 -12.12 -27.67 -14.66
N GLU A 36 -11.32 -28.65 -14.26
CA GLU A 36 -10.71 -28.73 -12.94
C GLU A 36 -9.21 -28.52 -13.04
N TYR A 37 -8.68 -27.70 -12.14
CA TYR A 37 -7.26 -27.41 -12.08
C TYR A 37 -6.74 -27.49 -10.65
N LYS A 38 -5.66 -28.24 -10.47
CA LYS A 38 -4.94 -28.36 -9.21
C LYS A 38 -3.83 -27.32 -9.17
N VAL A 39 -3.85 -26.43 -8.17
CA VAL A 39 -2.84 -25.40 -7.96
C VAL A 39 -2.02 -25.77 -6.73
N THR A 40 -0.70 -25.77 -6.85
CA THR A 40 0.20 -25.93 -5.70
C THR A 40 0.56 -24.59 -5.11
N LEU A 41 0.97 -24.58 -3.83
CA LEU A 41 1.48 -23.37 -3.19
C LEU A 41 2.70 -22.80 -3.95
N GLU A 42 3.53 -23.65 -4.52
CA GLU A 42 4.72 -23.27 -5.29
C GLU A 42 4.33 -22.55 -6.59
N ASP A 43 3.32 -23.04 -7.31
CA ASP A 43 2.79 -22.38 -8.51
C ASP A 43 2.21 -21.02 -8.16
N TYR A 44 1.48 -20.95 -7.04
CA TYR A 44 0.93 -19.70 -6.53
C TYR A 44 2.03 -18.70 -6.12
N GLU A 45 3.06 -19.13 -5.39
CA GLU A 45 4.20 -18.32 -5.02
C GLU A 45 4.92 -17.76 -6.26
N LYS A 46 5.15 -18.60 -7.28
CA LYS A 46 5.74 -18.17 -8.57
C LYS A 46 4.88 -17.11 -9.27
N ALA A 47 3.58 -17.37 -9.38
CA ALA A 47 2.65 -16.44 -10.02
C ALA A 47 2.58 -15.09 -9.30
N CYS A 48 2.73 -15.07 -7.97
CA CYS A 48 2.70 -13.86 -7.14
C CYS A 48 4.04 -13.12 -7.05
N GLN A 49 5.15 -13.69 -7.51
CA GLN A 49 6.50 -13.12 -7.35
C GLN A 49 6.58 -11.66 -7.86
N PHE A 50 6.02 -11.40 -9.02
CA PHE A 50 5.98 -10.03 -9.58
C PHE A 50 5.24 -9.05 -8.66
N LEU A 51 4.12 -9.46 -8.05
CA LEU A 51 3.35 -8.63 -7.12
C LEU A 51 4.12 -8.38 -5.84
N LEU A 52 4.82 -9.37 -5.31
CA LEU A 52 5.65 -9.25 -4.11
C LEU A 52 6.82 -8.26 -4.34
N GLU A 53 7.46 -8.31 -5.51
CA GLU A 53 8.52 -7.35 -5.84
C GLU A 53 7.98 -5.90 -5.95
N ARG A 54 6.73 -5.71 -6.34
CA ARG A 54 6.09 -4.38 -6.32
C ARG A 54 5.92 -3.82 -4.91
N ILE A 55 5.79 -4.67 -3.88
CA ILE A 55 5.73 -4.25 -2.47
C ILE A 55 7.08 -3.70 -2.01
N ARG A 56 8.18 -4.21 -2.53
CA ARG A 56 9.54 -3.79 -2.15
C ARG A 56 9.82 -2.30 -2.44
N LYS A 57 9.32 -1.79 -3.56
CA LYS A 57 9.59 -0.40 -3.99
C LYS A 57 9.07 0.65 -2.98
N PRO A 58 7.79 0.64 -2.57
CA PRO A 58 7.27 1.61 -1.59
C PRO A 58 7.94 1.47 -0.22
N ILE A 59 8.29 0.24 0.22
CA ILE A 59 9.03 0.04 1.47
C ILE A 59 10.40 0.72 1.40
N LYS A 60 11.18 0.45 0.35
CA LYS A 60 12.50 1.07 0.18
C LYS A 60 12.41 2.59 0.11
N ARG A 61 11.41 3.11 -0.63
CA ARG A 61 11.19 4.54 -0.74
C ARG A 61 10.86 5.18 0.60
N SER A 62 9.96 4.57 1.38
CA SER A 62 9.57 5.07 2.70
C SER A 62 10.76 5.12 3.67
N LEU A 63 11.59 4.09 3.70
CA LEU A 63 12.82 4.06 4.50
C LEU A 63 13.82 5.14 4.07
N SER A 64 14.00 5.30 2.75
CA SER A 64 14.88 6.34 2.19
C SER A 64 14.37 7.74 2.52
N ASP A 65 13.07 8.01 2.36
CA ASP A 65 12.47 9.30 2.69
C ASP A 65 12.61 9.66 4.18
N ALA A 66 12.48 8.66 5.05
CA ALA A 66 12.64 8.82 6.48
C ALA A 66 14.11 8.80 6.96
N ASN A 67 15.05 8.50 6.06
CA ASN A 67 16.46 8.27 6.38
C ASN A 67 16.67 7.21 7.47
N ILE A 68 15.89 6.12 7.42
CA ILE A 68 15.90 5.02 8.39
C ILE A 68 16.46 3.77 7.71
N ARG A 69 17.33 3.04 8.40
CA ARG A 69 17.84 1.74 7.93
C ARG A 69 16.90 0.62 8.36
N LEU A 70 16.90 -0.48 7.61
CA LEU A 70 16.11 -1.68 7.97
C LEU A 70 16.40 -2.20 9.38
N ALA A 71 17.65 -2.05 9.83
CA ALA A 71 18.08 -2.49 11.16
C ALA A 71 17.50 -1.63 12.29
N ASP A 72 17.12 -0.38 11.99
CA ASP A 72 16.61 0.58 12.97
C ASP A 72 15.08 0.47 13.15
N ILE A 73 14.43 -0.49 12.44
CA ILE A 73 13.00 -0.77 12.60
C ILE A 73 12.79 -1.68 13.82
N ASP A 74 12.08 -1.19 14.81
CA ASP A 74 11.80 -1.95 16.02
C ASP A 74 10.70 -2.99 15.80
N GLU A 75 9.64 -2.62 15.07
CA GLU A 75 8.46 -3.44 14.90
C GLU A 75 7.88 -3.35 13.50
N ILE A 76 7.34 -4.47 13.00
CA ILE A 76 6.66 -4.58 11.72
C ILE A 76 5.23 -5.03 11.98
N VAL A 77 4.29 -4.15 11.66
CA VAL A 77 2.86 -4.43 11.79
C VAL A 77 2.25 -4.55 10.39
N LEU A 78 1.53 -5.65 10.15
CA LEU A 78 0.83 -5.90 8.90
C LEU A 78 -0.66 -5.57 9.06
N VAL A 79 -1.19 -4.74 8.16
CA VAL A 79 -2.57 -4.27 8.20
C VAL A 79 -3.26 -4.56 6.87
N GLY A 80 -4.56 -4.91 6.94
CA GLY A 80 -5.40 -5.25 5.80
C GLY A 80 -5.44 -6.74 5.49
N GLY A 81 -6.57 -7.21 4.94
CA GLY A 81 -6.86 -8.64 4.74
C GLY A 81 -5.84 -9.39 3.88
N ALA A 82 -5.26 -8.74 2.86
CA ALA A 82 -4.24 -9.35 2.01
C ALA A 82 -2.96 -9.74 2.76
N THR A 83 -2.67 -9.09 3.89
CA THR A 83 -1.49 -9.40 4.71
C THR A 83 -1.62 -10.69 5.51
N LYS A 84 -2.82 -11.28 5.57
CA LYS A 84 -3.06 -12.62 6.13
C LYS A 84 -2.46 -13.73 5.27
N LEU A 85 -2.19 -13.46 4.00
CA LEU A 85 -1.57 -14.44 3.10
C LEU A 85 -0.15 -14.77 3.58
N SER A 86 0.12 -16.07 3.73
CA SER A 86 1.41 -16.56 4.20
C SER A 86 2.58 -16.10 3.33
N ILE A 87 2.37 -15.95 2.03
CA ILE A 87 3.39 -15.47 1.08
C ILE A 87 3.78 -14.01 1.36
N VAL A 88 2.83 -13.15 1.73
CA VAL A 88 3.09 -11.74 2.08
C VAL A 88 3.89 -11.68 3.38
N ARG A 89 3.46 -12.41 4.41
CA ARG A 89 4.17 -12.47 5.70
C ARG A 89 5.60 -12.99 5.55
N LYS A 90 5.79 -14.08 4.79
CA LYS A 90 7.12 -14.63 4.48
C LYS A 90 7.99 -13.64 3.72
N PHE A 91 7.41 -12.95 2.71
CA PHE A 91 8.15 -11.97 1.92
C PHE A 91 8.63 -10.81 2.79
N VAL A 92 7.74 -10.23 3.60
CA VAL A 92 8.09 -9.13 4.51
C VAL A 92 9.10 -9.61 5.56
N GLY A 93 8.90 -10.78 6.15
CA GLY A 93 9.84 -11.36 7.10
C GLY A 93 11.25 -11.55 6.52
N LYS A 94 11.36 -12.02 5.28
CA LYS A 94 12.64 -12.12 4.55
C LYS A 94 13.26 -10.75 4.27
N LEU A 95 12.43 -9.75 3.91
CA LEU A 95 12.91 -8.42 3.59
C LEU A 95 13.54 -7.71 4.81
N PHE A 96 12.92 -7.87 5.97
CA PHE A 96 13.36 -7.22 7.22
C PHE A 96 14.24 -8.10 8.11
N GLY A 97 14.43 -9.37 7.77
CA GLY A 97 15.18 -10.31 8.61
C GLY A 97 14.50 -10.68 9.93
N ARG A 98 13.22 -10.31 10.11
CA ARG A 98 12.40 -10.62 11.29
C ARG A 98 10.94 -10.82 10.91
N MET A 99 10.22 -11.66 11.67
CA MET A 99 8.80 -11.89 11.42
C MET A 99 7.96 -10.69 11.87
N PRO A 100 6.93 -10.32 11.08
CA PRO A 100 5.97 -9.30 11.48
C PRO A 100 5.20 -9.68 12.75
N ASN A 101 4.87 -8.65 13.55
CA ASN A 101 4.02 -8.80 14.72
C ASN A 101 2.63 -9.31 14.33
N SER A 102 2.09 -10.26 15.11
CA SER A 102 0.78 -10.86 14.88
C SER A 102 -0.24 -10.55 16.00
N SER A 103 0.10 -9.65 16.93
CA SER A 103 -0.80 -9.28 18.05
C SER A 103 -1.97 -8.41 17.59
N VAL A 104 -1.82 -7.69 16.48
CA VAL A 104 -2.86 -6.83 15.93
C VAL A 104 -3.65 -7.58 14.86
N ASN A 105 -4.99 -7.57 14.98
CA ASN A 105 -5.86 -8.11 13.93
C ASN A 105 -5.79 -7.21 12.67
N PRO A 106 -5.30 -7.71 11.54
CA PRO A 106 -5.12 -6.91 10.33
C PRO A 106 -6.43 -6.31 9.76
N ASP A 107 -7.57 -6.94 10.01
CA ASP A 107 -8.86 -6.47 9.51
C ASP A 107 -9.43 -5.32 10.36
N GLU A 108 -9.09 -5.27 11.64
CA GLU A 108 -9.67 -4.35 12.63
C GLU A 108 -8.74 -3.16 12.93
N ALA A 109 -7.46 -3.27 12.61
CA ALA A 109 -6.43 -2.30 12.98
C ALA A 109 -6.79 -0.85 12.61
N VAL A 110 -7.32 -0.63 11.40
CA VAL A 110 -7.72 0.71 10.92
C VAL A 110 -8.92 1.24 11.70
N ALA A 111 -9.94 0.41 11.94
CA ALA A 111 -11.13 0.81 12.68
C ALA A 111 -10.81 1.14 14.15
N LEU A 112 -9.96 0.33 14.78
CA LEU A 112 -9.49 0.57 16.15
C LEU A 112 -8.67 1.86 16.23
N GLY A 113 -7.75 2.10 15.28
CA GLY A 113 -6.98 3.32 15.20
C GLY A 113 -7.86 4.56 15.02
N ALA A 114 -8.87 4.48 14.16
CA ALA A 114 -9.84 5.57 13.97
C ALA A 114 -10.66 5.84 15.25
N ALA A 115 -11.07 4.79 15.96
CA ALA A 115 -11.79 4.94 17.23
C ALA A 115 -10.93 5.61 18.32
N ILE A 116 -9.63 5.24 18.40
CA ILE A 116 -8.68 5.87 19.31
C ILE A 116 -8.51 7.36 18.96
N GLN A 117 -8.34 7.71 17.68
CA GLN A 117 -8.22 9.10 17.24
C GLN A 117 -9.49 9.91 17.55
N ALA A 118 -10.67 9.32 17.39
CA ALA A 118 -11.94 9.96 17.76
C ALA A 118 -12.01 10.24 19.27
N ALA A 119 -11.64 9.26 20.11
CA ALA A 119 -11.62 9.40 21.57
C ALA A 119 -10.61 10.47 22.03
N MET A 120 -9.44 10.55 21.38
CA MET A 120 -8.45 11.60 21.65
C MET A 120 -9.01 13.00 21.30
N LYS A 121 -9.70 13.13 20.18
CA LYS A 121 -10.34 14.39 19.77
C LYS A 121 -11.43 14.84 20.77
N GLU A 122 -12.14 13.88 21.36
CA GLU A 122 -13.11 14.12 22.44
C GLU A 122 -12.45 14.40 23.81
N ARG A 123 -11.10 14.34 23.91
CA ARG A 123 -10.34 14.53 25.14
C ARG A 123 -10.77 13.62 26.27
N ARG A 124 -10.98 12.34 25.98
CA ARG A 124 -11.31 11.33 26.99
C ARG A 124 -10.07 10.98 27.81
N ASP A 125 -10.18 11.03 29.13
CA ASP A 125 -9.08 10.78 30.06
C ASP A 125 -8.46 9.39 29.98
N GLU A 126 -9.21 8.43 29.42
CA GLU A 126 -8.80 7.03 29.25
C GLU A 126 -7.78 6.83 28.11
N VAL A 127 -7.63 7.83 27.21
CA VAL A 127 -6.75 7.73 26.04
C VAL A 127 -5.58 8.70 26.18
N LYS A 128 -4.35 8.14 26.21
CA LYS A 128 -3.15 9.01 26.21
C LYS A 128 -3.08 9.83 24.93
N GLU A 129 -2.77 11.10 25.09
CA GLU A 129 -2.60 12.01 23.97
C GLU A 129 -1.38 11.56 23.13
N VAL A 130 -1.60 11.27 21.86
CA VAL A 130 -0.57 10.92 20.88
C VAL A 130 -0.64 11.94 19.76
N ILE A 131 0.45 12.63 19.48
CA ILE A 131 0.53 13.57 18.36
C ILE A 131 0.75 12.76 17.09
N LEU A 132 -0.24 12.75 16.20
CA LEU A 132 -0.11 12.20 14.86
C LEU A 132 0.37 13.31 13.92
N THR A 133 1.58 13.15 13.41
CA THR A 133 2.14 14.03 12.38
C THR A 133 2.11 13.33 11.04
N ASP A 134 1.47 13.95 10.07
CA ASP A 134 1.37 13.43 8.71
C ASP A 134 2.12 14.33 7.73
N VAL A 135 2.34 13.84 6.50
CA VAL A 135 3.09 14.55 5.47
C VAL A 135 2.32 14.56 4.16
N CYS A 136 2.59 15.56 3.33
CA CYS A 136 2.07 15.62 1.97
C CYS A 136 2.69 14.49 1.13
N PRO A 137 1.91 13.53 0.60
CA PRO A 137 2.46 12.35 -0.09
C PRO A 137 2.98 12.66 -1.50
N PHE A 138 2.60 13.80 -2.06
CA PHE A 138 2.99 14.25 -3.41
C PHE A 138 3.40 15.72 -3.38
N THR A 139 4.29 16.11 -4.28
CA THR A 139 4.52 17.54 -4.53
C THR A 139 3.28 18.13 -5.19
N LEU A 140 2.71 19.15 -4.57
CA LEU A 140 1.59 19.92 -5.10
C LEU A 140 2.12 21.19 -5.79
N GLY A 141 1.59 21.49 -6.95
CA GLY A 141 2.01 22.64 -7.74
C GLY A 141 1.01 22.97 -8.84
N THR A 142 1.37 23.87 -9.71
CA THR A 142 0.58 24.27 -10.86
C THR A 142 1.44 24.29 -12.12
N GLU A 143 0.80 24.22 -13.26
CA GLU A 143 1.44 24.47 -14.54
C GLU A 143 1.70 25.97 -14.70
N VAL A 144 2.85 26.31 -15.22
CA VAL A 144 3.26 27.68 -15.51
C VAL A 144 3.89 27.78 -16.90
N VAL A 145 3.92 29.01 -17.42
CA VAL A 145 4.64 29.38 -18.62
C VAL A 145 5.99 29.95 -18.22
N VAL A 146 7.05 29.54 -18.85
CA VAL A 146 8.42 29.99 -18.59
C VAL A 146 8.97 30.66 -19.84
N GLU A 147 9.58 31.84 -19.69
CA GLU A 147 10.31 32.51 -20.75
C GLU A 147 11.72 31.91 -20.90
N LYS A 148 12.06 31.46 -22.10
CA LYS A 148 13.43 31.06 -22.48
C LYS A 148 14.28 32.23 -22.97
N ASP A 149 15.59 32.00 -23.03
CA ASP A 149 16.62 32.99 -23.42
C ASP A 149 16.33 33.72 -24.75
N ASN A 150 15.47 33.20 -25.58
CA ASN A 150 15.07 33.77 -26.87
C ASN A 150 13.69 34.46 -26.82
N SER A 151 13.19 34.87 -25.67
CA SER A 151 11.83 35.45 -25.50
C SER A 151 10.70 34.53 -26.00
N GLN A 152 10.98 33.23 -26.11
CA GLN A 152 9.97 32.24 -26.43
C GLN A 152 9.30 31.75 -25.16
N MET A 153 7.97 31.82 -25.11
CA MET A 153 7.18 31.28 -24.00
C MET A 153 6.99 29.78 -24.18
N GLU A 154 7.37 29.01 -23.17
CA GLU A 154 7.15 27.57 -23.13
C GLU A 154 6.15 27.21 -22.05
N THR A 155 5.09 26.49 -22.42
CA THR A 155 4.03 26.02 -21.53
C THR A 155 4.36 24.63 -21.00
N GLY A 156 3.64 24.16 -19.96
CA GLY A 156 3.78 22.80 -19.45
C GLY A 156 4.86 22.64 -18.38
N HIS A 157 5.42 23.73 -17.85
CA HIS A 157 6.36 23.65 -16.76
C HIS A 157 5.64 23.52 -15.42
N PHE A 158 6.04 22.51 -14.63
CA PHE A 158 5.49 22.30 -13.29
C PHE A 158 6.19 23.20 -12.27
N CYS A 159 5.43 24.11 -11.65
CA CYS A 159 5.89 24.94 -10.56
C CYS A 159 5.49 24.28 -9.22
N PRO A 160 6.41 23.73 -8.44
CA PRO A 160 6.09 23.15 -7.14
C PRO A 160 5.78 24.25 -6.13
N ILE A 161 4.74 24.03 -5.30
CA ILE A 161 4.30 24.96 -4.24
C ILE A 161 4.46 24.31 -2.88
N ILE A 162 4.00 23.07 -2.72
CA ILE A 162 4.18 22.29 -1.50
C ILE A 162 4.93 21.02 -1.87
N GLU A 163 6.15 20.87 -1.39
CA GLU A 163 6.98 19.73 -1.69
C GLU A 163 6.45 18.46 -1.00
N ARG A 164 6.66 17.32 -1.67
CA ARG A 164 6.45 16.00 -1.05
C ARG A 164 7.22 15.90 0.28
N ASN A 165 6.65 15.21 1.26
CA ASN A 165 7.16 15.06 2.63
C ASN A 165 7.11 16.35 3.48
N THR A 166 6.49 17.43 3.00
CA THR A 166 6.18 18.58 3.86
C THR A 166 5.19 18.14 4.92
N VAL A 167 5.51 18.42 6.19
CA VAL A 167 4.61 18.16 7.32
C VAL A 167 3.32 18.97 7.17
N ILE A 168 2.18 18.33 7.42
CA ILE A 168 0.86 18.96 7.32
C ILE A 168 0.23 19.12 8.73
N PRO A 169 -0.60 20.18 8.92
CA PRO A 169 -1.09 21.15 7.93
C PRO A 169 0.00 22.13 7.46
N ALA A 170 0.03 22.42 6.17
CA ALA A 170 0.95 23.36 5.55
C ALA A 170 0.20 24.33 4.63
N SER A 171 0.64 25.60 4.64
CA SER A 171 0.15 26.61 3.72
C SER A 171 1.33 27.30 3.04
N ARG A 172 1.23 27.48 1.72
CA ARG A 172 2.22 28.18 0.91
C ARG A 172 1.52 29.09 -0.08
N THR A 173 2.08 30.24 -0.30
CA THR A 173 1.60 31.22 -1.29
C THR A 173 2.68 31.45 -2.33
N GLN A 174 2.34 31.32 -3.59
CA GLN A 174 3.20 31.61 -4.72
C GLN A 174 2.54 32.69 -5.57
N ARG A 175 3.30 33.74 -5.92
CA ARG A 175 2.83 34.73 -6.89
C ARG A 175 3.15 34.24 -8.31
N LEU A 176 2.12 34.21 -9.12
CA LEU A 176 2.21 33.89 -10.53
C LEU A 176 1.66 35.08 -11.30
N TYR A 177 2.22 35.33 -12.48
CA TYR A 177 1.78 36.38 -13.38
C TYR A 177 1.12 35.73 -14.58
N THR A 178 0.07 36.34 -15.10
CA THR A 178 -0.53 35.96 -16.37
C THR A 178 0.35 36.48 -17.51
N ALA A 179 0.60 35.64 -18.53
CA ALA A 179 1.30 36.02 -19.74
C ALA A 179 0.40 36.82 -20.66
#